data_66888fa15a4e6e8d0ad3b887b94262a4
#
_entry.id   66888fa15a4e6e8d0ad3b887b94262a4
#
_cell.length_a   1.000
_cell.length_b   1.000
_cell.length_c   1.000
_cell.angle_alpha   90.00
_cell.angle_beta   90.00
_cell.angle_gamma   90.00
#
_symmetry.space_group_name_H-M   'P 1'
#
loop_
_entity.id
_entity.type
_entity.pdbx_description
1 polymer ?
#
loop_
_entity_poly.entity_id
_entity_poly.type
_entity_poly.pdbx_seq_one_letter_code
_entity_poly.pdbx_strand_id
1 'polypeptide(L)'
;MVAIGENQQAGTLHVSPTTCWELSVATQKGRVAGRPHLGEQPVARWFREAISVTEAKIIPIKQRISCEAAQVVVTTGHKDPGDCFLMATARVSKLSLVTRDGIIRQIAGADPNYLDIVVC
;
A
#
# COMPACT_ATOMS: atom_id res chain seq x y z
N MET A 1 2.11 -2.29 7.51
CA MET A 1 2.35 -2.35 6.06
C MET A 1 1.04 -2.51 5.33
N VAL A 2 0.89 -1.82 4.24
CA VAL A 2 -0.31 -1.92 3.39
C VAL A 2 0.13 -2.52 2.06
N ALA A 3 -0.54 -3.59 1.63
CA ALA A 3 -0.29 -4.24 0.36
C ALA A 3 -1.55 -4.15 -0.50
N ILE A 4 -1.38 -4.11 -1.81
CA ILE A 4 -2.49 -4.20 -2.74
C ILE A 4 -2.87 -5.66 -2.83
N GLY A 5 -4.12 -5.95 -2.50
CA GLY A 5 -4.63 -7.31 -2.47
C GLY A 5 -4.68 -7.94 -3.85
N GLU A 6 -4.93 -9.22 -3.84
CA GLU A 6 -4.97 -10.04 -5.03
C GLU A 6 -6.12 -9.68 -5.97
N ASN A 7 -5.91 -9.97 -7.23
CA ASN A 7 -7.00 -10.20 -8.15
C ASN A 7 -7.66 -11.53 -7.73
N GLN A 8 -8.92 -11.51 -7.38
CA GLN A 8 -9.63 -12.68 -6.85
C GLN A 8 -9.52 -13.92 -7.74
N GLN A 9 -9.36 -13.73 -9.05
CA GLN A 9 -9.25 -14.83 -9.99
C GLN A 9 -7.85 -15.42 -10.09
N ALA A 10 -6.82 -14.63 -9.79
CA ALA A 10 -5.43 -15.02 -10.00
C ALA A 10 -4.69 -15.41 -8.71
N GLY A 11 -5.22 -15.05 -7.54
CA GLY A 11 -4.55 -15.30 -6.26
C GLY A 11 -3.18 -14.63 -6.16
N THR A 12 -2.98 -13.52 -6.86
CA THR A 12 -1.69 -12.84 -6.94
C THR A 12 -1.65 -11.65 -6.02
N LEU A 13 -0.63 -11.60 -5.16
CA LEU A 13 -0.34 -10.43 -4.34
C LEU A 13 0.38 -9.38 -5.18
N HIS A 14 -0.11 -8.16 -5.13
CA HIS A 14 0.53 -7.01 -5.75
C HIS A 14 1.01 -6.04 -4.69
N VAL A 15 2.14 -5.41 -4.91
CA VAL A 15 2.78 -4.52 -3.94
C VAL A 15 3.19 -3.23 -4.62
N SER A 16 2.96 -2.10 -3.95
CA SER A 16 3.44 -0.80 -4.41
C SER A 16 4.92 -0.62 -4.06
N PRO A 17 5.71 0.01 -4.94
CA PRO A 17 7.10 0.38 -4.61
C PRO A 17 7.21 1.27 -3.38
N THR A 18 6.18 2.06 -3.06
CA THR A 18 6.18 2.91 -1.86
C THR A 18 6.25 2.10 -0.57
N THR A 19 5.88 0.83 -0.59
CA THR A 19 5.93 -0.05 0.59
C THR A 19 7.34 -0.17 1.14
N CYS A 20 8.35 -0.25 0.29
CA CYS A 20 9.74 -0.30 0.72
C CYS A 20 10.12 0.97 1.50
N TRP A 21 9.74 2.13 0.99
CA TRP A 21 9.99 3.40 1.66
C TRP A 21 9.25 3.50 2.99
N GLU A 22 7.99 3.09 3.01
CA GLU A 22 7.19 3.12 4.23
C GLU A 22 7.76 2.20 5.32
N LEU A 23 8.27 1.03 4.95
CA LEU A 23 8.96 0.14 5.87
C LEU A 23 10.19 0.82 6.46
N SER A 24 10.96 1.54 5.63
CA SER A 24 12.13 2.27 6.09
C SER A 24 11.76 3.34 7.11
N VAL A 25 10.71 4.10 6.83
CA VAL A 25 10.20 5.11 7.76
C VAL A 25 9.75 4.46 9.06
N ALA A 26 9.05 3.33 8.98
CA ALA A 26 8.55 2.61 10.15
C ALA A 26 9.69 2.12 11.05
N THR A 27 10.83 1.69 10.46
CA THR A 27 11.99 1.25 11.25
C THR A 27 12.68 2.40 11.99
N GLN A 28 12.41 3.65 11.61
CA GLN A 28 12.97 4.84 12.24
C GLN A 28 12.10 5.41 13.37
N LYS A 29 10.97 4.78 13.68
CA LYS A 29 10.13 5.22 14.80
C LYS A 29 10.87 5.11 16.13
N GLY A 30 10.64 6.10 17.01
CA GLY A 30 11.29 6.14 18.32
C GLY A 30 10.89 5.02 19.28
N ARG A 31 9.72 4.41 19.07
CA ARG A 31 9.24 3.31 19.91
C ARG A 31 9.59 1.96 19.29
N VAL A 32 10.36 1.17 20.04
CA VAL A 32 10.78 -0.17 19.61
C VAL A 32 9.57 -1.07 19.31
N ALA A 33 8.53 -1.01 20.14
CA ALA A 33 7.34 -1.85 19.98
C ALA A 33 6.55 -1.59 18.70
N GLY A 34 6.70 -0.41 18.08
CA GLY A 34 6.04 -0.07 16.83
C GLY A 34 6.85 -0.37 15.58
N ARG A 35 8.06 -0.91 15.73
CA ARG A 35 8.96 -1.17 14.61
C ARG A 35 8.74 -2.55 14.03
N PRO A 36 8.73 -2.69 12.69
CA PRO A 36 8.71 -4.01 12.09
C PRO A 36 10.00 -4.78 12.37
N HIS A 37 9.87 -6.09 12.56
CA HIS A 37 11.02 -6.98 12.79
C HIS A 37 11.57 -7.46 11.45
N LEU A 38 12.61 -6.79 10.95
CA LEU A 38 13.26 -7.14 9.68
C LEU A 38 14.60 -7.85 9.90
N GLY A 39 14.96 -8.16 11.16
CA GLY A 39 16.29 -8.61 11.52
C GLY A 39 17.28 -7.45 11.44
N GLU A 40 18.54 -7.75 11.17
CA GLU A 40 19.60 -6.75 11.07
C GLU A 40 19.89 -6.33 9.63
N GLN A 41 19.14 -6.87 8.68
CA GLN A 41 19.39 -6.57 7.27
C GLN A 41 18.78 -5.22 6.86
N PRO A 42 19.33 -4.57 5.82
CA PRO A 42 18.74 -3.36 5.26
C PRO A 42 17.31 -3.60 4.78
N VAL A 43 16.46 -2.59 4.90
CA VAL A 43 15.05 -2.66 4.48
C VAL A 43 14.92 -3.07 3.01
N ALA A 44 15.74 -2.49 2.14
CA ALA A 44 15.68 -2.81 0.71
C ALA A 44 15.95 -4.28 0.44
N ARG A 45 16.92 -4.87 1.14
CA ARG A 45 17.22 -6.30 1.01
C ARG A 45 16.07 -7.15 1.51
N TRP A 46 15.54 -6.83 2.68
CA TRP A 46 14.40 -7.53 3.24
C TRP A 46 13.21 -7.48 2.29
N PHE A 47 12.94 -6.30 1.73
CA PHE A 47 11.83 -6.11 0.80
C PHE A 47 11.99 -6.97 -0.46
N ARG A 48 13.20 -6.99 -1.06
CA ARG A 48 13.46 -7.83 -2.24
C ARG A 48 13.30 -9.32 -1.93
N GLU A 49 13.76 -9.77 -0.77
CA GLU A 49 13.60 -11.16 -0.36
C GLU A 49 12.12 -11.51 -0.14
N ALA A 50 11.36 -10.62 0.48
CA ALA A 50 9.93 -10.83 0.69
C ALA A 50 9.17 -10.93 -0.64
N ILE A 51 9.50 -10.08 -1.61
CA ILE A 51 8.92 -10.14 -2.96
C ILE A 51 9.25 -11.48 -3.62
N SER A 52 10.50 -11.93 -3.51
CA SER A 52 10.93 -13.20 -4.09
C SER A 52 10.20 -14.40 -3.47
N VAL A 53 10.11 -14.44 -2.13
CA VAL A 53 9.49 -15.56 -1.42
C VAL A 53 7.99 -15.62 -1.67
N THR A 54 7.32 -14.48 -1.71
CA THR A 54 5.86 -14.41 -1.90
C THR A 54 5.45 -14.45 -3.36
N GLU A 55 6.41 -14.31 -4.27
CA GLU A 55 6.15 -14.16 -5.70
C GLU A 55 5.23 -12.96 -6.00
N ALA A 56 5.23 -11.98 -5.12
CA ALA A 56 4.42 -10.78 -5.30
C ALA A 56 4.88 -10.00 -6.53
N LYS A 57 3.92 -9.35 -7.17
CA LYS A 57 4.20 -8.49 -8.33
C LYS A 57 4.23 -7.03 -7.89
N ILE A 58 5.25 -6.31 -8.33
CA ILE A 58 5.34 -4.88 -8.09
C ILE A 58 4.59 -4.15 -9.19
N ILE A 59 3.72 -3.22 -8.79
CA ILE A 59 3.03 -2.33 -9.74
C ILE A 59 3.80 -1.01 -9.78
N PRO A 60 4.47 -0.69 -10.90
CA PRO A 60 5.22 0.56 -11.00
C PRO A 60 4.31 1.79 -10.88
N ILE A 61 4.83 2.84 -10.27
CA ILE A 61 4.12 4.11 -10.19
C ILE A 61 4.43 4.90 -11.45
N LYS A 62 3.49 4.87 -12.39
CA LYS A 62 3.57 5.63 -13.63
C LYS A 62 2.68 6.87 -13.56
N GLN A 63 2.71 7.68 -14.60
CA GLN A 63 1.98 8.94 -14.66
C GLN A 63 0.50 8.80 -14.29
N ARG A 64 -0.17 7.77 -14.78
CA ARG A 64 -1.59 7.56 -14.50
C ARG A 64 -1.86 7.40 -13.00
N ILE A 65 -1.03 6.64 -12.30
CA ILE A 65 -1.16 6.46 -10.84
C ILE A 65 -0.86 7.76 -10.13
N SER A 66 0.18 8.49 -10.54
CA SER A 66 0.51 9.78 -9.92
C SER A 66 -0.62 10.79 -10.07
N CYS A 67 -1.23 10.86 -11.24
CA CYS A 67 -2.38 11.74 -11.47
C CYS A 67 -3.59 11.32 -10.63
N GLU A 68 -3.84 10.02 -10.50
CA GLU A 68 -4.92 9.53 -9.66
C GLU A 68 -4.65 9.82 -8.18
N ALA A 69 -3.39 9.71 -7.73
CA ALA A 69 -3.03 10.06 -6.36
C ALA A 69 -3.34 11.53 -6.05
N ALA A 70 -3.06 12.43 -6.99
CA ALA A 70 -3.44 13.83 -6.86
C ALA A 70 -4.96 13.99 -6.75
N GLN A 71 -5.72 13.22 -7.52
CA GLN A 71 -7.17 13.24 -7.46
C GLN A 71 -7.71 12.66 -6.15
N VAL A 72 -7.04 11.70 -5.55
CA VAL A 72 -7.39 11.17 -4.22
C VAL A 72 -7.39 12.30 -3.19
N VAL A 73 -6.37 13.16 -3.22
CA VAL A 73 -6.30 14.31 -2.31
C VAL A 73 -7.51 15.22 -2.48
N VAL A 74 -7.88 15.52 -3.73
CA VAL A 74 -9.03 16.38 -4.03
C VAL A 74 -10.35 15.75 -3.56
N THR A 75 -10.52 14.47 -3.82
CA THR A 75 -11.78 13.76 -3.55
C THR A 75 -11.97 13.45 -2.07
N THR A 76 -10.91 13.03 -1.38
CA THR A 76 -11.02 12.54 0.00
C THR A 76 -10.52 13.53 1.05
N GLY A 77 -9.69 14.49 0.66
CA GLY A 77 -9.00 15.38 1.58
C GLY A 77 -7.83 14.74 2.32
N HIS A 78 -7.59 13.46 2.12
CA HIS A 78 -6.48 12.76 2.75
C HIS A 78 -5.17 13.12 2.03
N LYS A 79 -4.14 13.45 2.81
CA LYS A 79 -2.90 14.01 2.25
C LYS A 79 -1.65 13.18 2.53
N ASP A 80 -1.78 12.05 3.20
CA ASP A 80 -0.64 11.16 3.41
C ASP A 80 -0.18 10.60 2.06
N PRO A 81 1.06 10.89 1.63
CA PRO A 81 1.49 10.48 0.29
C PRO A 81 1.47 8.98 0.07
N GLY A 82 1.94 8.20 1.04
CA GLY A 82 1.96 6.75 0.93
C GLY A 82 0.56 6.19 0.73
N ASP A 83 -0.40 6.64 1.54
CA ASP A 83 -1.79 6.21 1.44
C ASP A 83 -2.42 6.62 0.12
N CYS A 84 -2.17 7.86 -0.31
CA CYS A 84 -2.73 8.35 -1.57
C CYS A 84 -2.23 7.54 -2.77
N PHE A 85 -0.94 7.21 -2.80
CA PHE A 85 -0.38 6.39 -3.87
C PHE A 85 -0.88 4.94 -3.82
N LEU A 86 -1.08 4.37 -2.63
CA LEU A 86 -1.65 3.04 -2.50
C LEU A 86 -3.10 3.00 -2.99
N MET A 87 -3.92 3.95 -2.55
CA MET A 87 -5.30 4.03 -3.00
C MET A 87 -5.39 4.24 -4.50
N ALA A 88 -4.55 5.13 -5.05
CA ALA A 88 -4.51 5.38 -6.49
C ALA A 88 -4.12 4.12 -7.27
N THR A 89 -3.12 3.40 -6.79
CA THR A 89 -2.69 2.16 -7.44
C THR A 89 -3.81 1.11 -7.45
N ALA A 90 -4.50 0.95 -6.33
CA ALA A 90 -5.62 0.01 -6.24
C ALA A 90 -6.75 0.40 -7.20
N ARG A 91 -7.09 1.69 -7.27
CA ARG A 91 -8.15 2.18 -8.15
C ARG A 91 -7.79 2.02 -9.63
N VAL A 92 -6.60 2.43 -10.02
CA VAL A 92 -6.15 2.33 -11.43
C VAL A 92 -6.04 0.88 -11.87
N SER A 93 -5.52 0.03 -11.00
CA SER A 93 -5.28 -1.39 -11.30
C SER A 93 -6.50 -2.27 -11.05
N LYS A 94 -7.58 -1.71 -10.51
CA LYS A 94 -8.82 -2.42 -10.16
C LYS A 94 -8.57 -3.61 -9.23
N LEU A 95 -7.80 -3.34 -8.17
CA LEU A 95 -7.46 -4.32 -7.15
C LEU A 95 -8.07 -3.93 -5.81
N SER A 96 -8.30 -4.92 -4.97
CA SER A 96 -8.67 -4.67 -3.58
C SER A 96 -7.42 -4.27 -2.80
N LEU A 97 -7.52 -3.23 -1.99
CA LEU A 97 -6.44 -2.79 -1.12
C LEU A 97 -6.54 -3.48 0.23
N VAL A 98 -5.51 -4.23 0.60
CA VAL A 98 -5.44 -4.88 1.91
C VAL A 98 -4.90 -3.87 2.91
N THR A 99 -5.70 -3.53 3.91
CA THR A 99 -5.34 -2.49 4.88
C THR A 99 -6.03 -2.71 6.22
N ARG A 100 -5.42 -2.20 7.29
CA ARG A 100 -6.08 -1.99 8.59
C ARG A 100 -6.05 -0.53 9.02
N ASP A 101 -5.62 0.36 8.12
CA ASP A 101 -5.59 1.79 8.40
C ASP A 101 -7.01 2.33 8.59
N GLY A 102 -7.22 3.07 9.69
CA GLY A 102 -8.55 3.57 10.06
C GLY A 102 -9.09 4.61 9.09
N ILE A 103 -8.23 5.47 8.56
CA ILE A 103 -8.64 6.53 7.64
C ILE A 103 -9.04 5.95 6.28
N ILE A 104 -8.24 5.03 5.76
CA ILE A 104 -8.56 4.35 4.49
C ILE A 104 -9.87 3.57 4.63
N ARG A 105 -10.07 2.91 5.77
CA ARG A 105 -11.33 2.20 6.04
C ARG A 105 -12.52 3.13 6.07
N GLN A 106 -12.38 4.33 6.64
CA GLN A 106 -13.44 5.33 6.65
C GLN A 106 -13.77 5.82 5.24
N ILE A 107 -12.76 6.05 4.43
CA ILE A 107 -12.94 6.47 3.02
C ILE A 107 -13.70 5.40 2.24
N ALA A 108 -13.31 4.14 2.37
CA ALA A 108 -13.98 3.02 1.70
C ALA A 108 -15.40 2.81 2.23
N GLY A 109 -15.62 3.01 3.53
CA GLY A 109 -16.93 2.87 4.13
C GLY A 109 -17.90 3.97 3.70
N ALA A 110 -17.41 5.19 3.48
CA ALA A 110 -18.23 6.30 3.03
C ALA A 110 -18.68 6.14 1.57
N ASP A 111 -17.86 5.54 0.73
CA ASP A 111 -18.20 5.26 -0.66
C ASP A 111 -17.57 3.93 -1.09
N PRO A 112 -18.30 2.82 -0.94
CA PRO A 112 -17.78 1.49 -1.31
C PRO A 112 -17.43 1.35 -2.80
N ASN A 113 -17.98 2.18 -3.65
CA ASN A 113 -17.66 2.15 -5.08
C ASN A 113 -16.35 2.88 -5.38
N TYR A 114 -15.89 3.73 -4.47
CA TYR A 114 -14.66 4.49 -4.65
C TYR A 114 -13.42 3.60 -4.49
N LEU A 115 -13.43 2.75 -3.47
CA LEU A 115 -12.28 1.93 -3.10
C LEU A 115 -12.78 0.61 -2.52
N ASP A 116 -12.28 -0.49 -3.06
CA ASP A 116 -12.51 -1.83 -2.52
C ASP A 116 -11.38 -2.20 -1.57
N ILE A 117 -11.70 -2.58 -0.35
CA ILE A 117 -10.71 -2.95 0.66
C ILE A 117 -10.97 -4.32 1.25
N VAL A 118 -9.88 -4.94 1.70
CA VAL A 118 -9.90 -6.12 2.56
C VAL A 118 -9.23 -5.71 3.87
N VAL A 119 -9.96 -5.83 4.96
CA VAL A 119 -9.44 -5.49 6.29
C VAL A 119 -8.64 -6.68 6.82
N CYS A 120 -7.41 -6.43 7.19
CA CYS A 120 -6.52 -7.48 7.73
C CYS A 120 -6.36 -7.37 9.26
#